data_e2cd708bd6bac8ed226a1e4ddc1f3fdf
#
_entry.id   e2cd708bd6bac8ed226a1e4ddc1f3fdf
#
_cell.length_a   1.000
_cell.length_b   1.000
_cell.length_c   1.000
_cell.angle_alpha   90.00
_cell.angle_beta   90.00
_cell.angle_gamma   90.00
#
_symmetry.space_group_name_H-M   'P 1'
#
loop_
_entity.id
_entity.type
_entity.pdbx_description
1 polymer ?
#
loop_
_entity_poly.entity_id
_entity_poly.type
_entity_poly.pdbx_seq_one_letter_code
_entity_poly.pdbx_strand_id
1 'polypeptide(L)'
;MRKNDEWQSRRSIAEYGCKLLELGLVQGTWGNISVRLSANYMLVTPSGLDYKMIDGGDMVKVAIRTLTYGDGNVPTTEKGLHAGIYESRSDIGSIIHTHSKYCSIFAAARKPLQVLDEELAKITGELIYISDYAFAGSRKLTRNVVKALGDRSGCIISNHGMIACGKDLKEALDICLAMEKAAEQYIEARISK
;
A
#
# COMPACT_ATOMS: atom_id res chain seq x y z
N MET A 1 -9.75 -18.92 11.09
CA MET A 1 -8.34 -19.03 10.64
C MET A 1 -7.57 -19.77 11.70
N ARG A 2 -6.77 -20.78 11.32
CA ARG A 2 -5.93 -21.55 12.27
C ARG A 2 -4.78 -20.65 12.74
N LYS A 3 -4.28 -20.86 13.97
CA LYS A 3 -3.12 -20.09 14.51
C LYS A 3 -1.89 -20.15 13.57
N ASN A 4 -1.75 -21.25 12.85
CA ASN A 4 -0.66 -21.46 11.88
C ASN A 4 -0.75 -20.52 10.67
N ASP A 5 -1.97 -20.19 10.21
CA ASP A 5 -2.20 -19.32 9.06
C ASP A 5 -1.91 -17.86 9.40
N GLU A 6 -2.23 -17.41 10.63
CA GLU A 6 -1.88 -16.06 11.09
C GLU A 6 -0.37 -15.88 11.21
N TRP A 7 0.33 -16.87 11.77
CA TRP A 7 1.79 -16.80 11.90
C TRP A 7 2.50 -16.79 10.55
N GLN A 8 1.99 -17.55 9.58
CA GLN A 8 2.49 -17.50 8.20
C GLN A 8 2.32 -16.10 7.60
N SER A 9 1.14 -15.48 7.77
CA SER A 9 0.87 -14.12 7.29
C SER A 9 1.82 -13.08 7.91
N ARG A 10 2.12 -13.21 9.21
CA ARG A 10 3.08 -12.35 9.92
C ARG A 10 4.48 -12.41 9.30
N ARG A 11 4.99 -13.62 9.07
CA ARG A 11 6.30 -13.82 8.43
C ARG A 11 6.31 -13.28 7.00
N SER A 12 5.26 -13.54 6.23
CA SER A 12 5.17 -13.04 4.87
C SER A 12 5.19 -11.50 4.81
N ILE A 13 4.52 -10.79 5.75
CA ILE A 13 4.61 -9.33 5.79
C ILE A 13 6.05 -8.87 6.02
N ALA A 14 6.79 -9.49 6.94
CA ALA A 14 8.19 -9.14 7.19
C ALA A 14 9.07 -9.40 5.96
N GLU A 15 8.93 -10.56 5.32
CA GLU A 15 9.65 -10.92 4.09
C GLU A 15 9.37 -9.92 2.95
N TYR A 16 8.11 -9.50 2.77
CA TYR A 16 7.75 -8.51 1.75
C TYR A 16 8.23 -7.11 2.13
N GLY A 17 8.30 -6.77 3.40
CA GLY A 17 8.94 -5.54 3.86
C GLY A 17 10.40 -5.45 3.45
N CYS A 18 11.18 -6.52 3.66
CA CYS A 18 12.56 -6.62 3.17
C CYS A 18 12.64 -6.49 1.64
N LYS A 19 11.74 -7.17 0.90
CA LYS A 19 11.70 -7.05 -0.57
C LYS A 19 11.42 -5.63 -1.05
N LEU A 20 10.50 -4.90 -0.40
CA LEU A 20 10.25 -3.50 -0.76
C LEU A 20 11.49 -2.63 -0.58
N LEU A 21 12.27 -2.89 0.47
CA LEU A 21 13.52 -2.19 0.73
C LEU A 21 14.59 -2.53 -0.33
N GLU A 22 14.78 -3.81 -0.66
CA GLU A 22 15.71 -4.29 -1.69
C GLU A 22 15.38 -3.73 -3.08
N LEU A 23 14.10 -3.59 -3.39
CA LEU A 23 13.58 -3.03 -4.64
C LEU A 23 13.59 -1.49 -4.68
N GLY A 24 14.01 -0.83 -3.59
CA GLY A 24 14.04 0.63 -3.49
C GLY A 24 12.66 1.30 -3.47
N LEU A 25 11.60 0.55 -3.17
CA LEU A 25 10.23 1.07 -3.10
C LEU A 25 9.91 1.75 -1.76
N VAL A 26 10.69 1.45 -0.73
CA VAL A 26 10.64 2.09 0.60
C VAL A 26 12.03 2.44 1.08
N GLN A 27 12.14 3.36 2.05
CA GLN A 27 13.38 3.75 2.72
C GLN A 27 13.19 3.74 4.22
N GLY A 28 14.07 3.07 4.95
CA GLY A 28 14.04 3.00 6.42
C GLY A 28 12.70 2.48 6.95
N THR A 29 11.95 3.36 7.58
CA THR A 29 10.65 3.05 8.21
C THR A 29 9.44 3.52 7.40
N TRP A 30 9.65 4.04 6.20
CA TRP A 30 8.57 4.61 5.38
C TRP A 30 7.80 3.53 4.61
N GLY A 31 6.52 3.81 4.40
CA GLY A 31 5.61 2.82 3.82
C GLY A 31 5.06 1.85 4.87
N ASN A 32 4.12 1.04 4.48
CA ASN A 32 3.52 0.03 5.35
C ASN A 32 2.78 -1.03 4.55
N ILE A 33 2.61 -2.19 5.17
CA ILE A 33 2.00 -3.37 4.56
C ILE A 33 0.89 -3.87 5.48
N SER A 34 -0.18 -4.37 4.88
CA SER A 34 -1.19 -5.13 5.64
C SER A 34 -1.68 -6.35 4.89
N VAL A 35 -2.18 -7.32 5.67
CA VAL A 35 -2.87 -8.52 5.19
C VAL A 35 -4.19 -8.67 5.93
N ARG A 36 -5.27 -8.91 5.18
CA ARG A 36 -6.57 -9.24 5.74
C ARG A 36 -6.56 -10.65 6.33
N LEU A 37 -6.85 -10.77 7.60
CA LEU A 37 -7.02 -12.08 8.26
C LEU A 37 -8.45 -12.63 8.15
N SER A 38 -9.41 -11.72 8.20
CA SER A 38 -10.84 -12.04 8.14
C SER A 38 -11.65 -10.78 7.82
N ALA A 39 -12.96 -10.87 7.80
CA ALA A 39 -13.82 -9.70 7.69
C ALA A 39 -13.62 -8.67 8.82
N ASN A 40 -13.13 -9.10 9.99
CA ASN A 40 -13.02 -8.26 11.18
C ASN A 40 -11.59 -7.86 11.56
N TYR A 41 -10.57 -8.53 11.05
CA TYR A 41 -9.20 -8.33 11.47
C TYR A 41 -8.21 -8.26 10.30
N MET A 42 -7.21 -7.43 10.46
CA MET A 42 -6.02 -7.35 9.60
C MET A 42 -4.75 -7.43 10.42
N LEU A 43 -3.65 -7.85 9.81
CA LEU A 43 -2.29 -7.62 10.29
C LEU A 43 -1.72 -6.42 9.59
N VAL A 44 -0.98 -5.59 10.32
CA VAL A 44 -0.27 -4.44 9.75
C VAL A 44 1.16 -4.38 10.28
N THR A 45 2.04 -3.75 9.53
CA THR A 45 3.39 -3.42 10.00
C THR A 45 3.32 -2.47 11.19
N PRO A 46 4.26 -2.59 12.15
CA PRO A 46 4.36 -1.65 13.26
C PRO A 46 4.83 -0.27 12.79
N SER A 47 4.61 0.73 13.61
CA SER A 47 5.10 2.10 13.39
C SER A 47 6.57 2.23 13.81
N GLY A 48 7.40 2.83 12.94
CA GLY A 48 8.75 3.25 13.31
C GLY A 48 9.82 2.14 13.38
N LEU A 49 9.53 0.91 12.98
CA LEU A 49 10.53 -0.15 12.84
C LEU A 49 11.13 -0.19 11.43
N ASP A 50 12.46 -0.33 11.37
CA ASP A 50 13.18 -0.48 10.11
C ASP A 50 12.89 -1.86 9.52
N TYR A 51 12.60 -1.92 8.22
CA TYR A 51 12.34 -3.18 7.49
C TYR A 51 13.50 -4.17 7.53
N LYS A 52 14.74 -3.73 7.82
CA LYS A 52 15.89 -4.63 8.02
C LYS A 52 15.83 -5.42 9.33
N MET A 53 15.07 -4.94 10.30
CA MET A 53 15.02 -5.49 11.65
C MET A 53 13.67 -6.10 12.00
N ILE A 54 12.68 -5.93 11.15
CA ILE A 54 11.30 -6.36 11.39
C ILE A 54 11.19 -7.89 11.23
N ASP A 55 10.49 -8.54 12.13
CA ASP A 55 10.16 -9.96 12.03
C ASP A 55 8.65 -10.21 12.18
N GLY A 56 8.24 -11.49 12.04
CA GLY A 56 6.82 -11.86 12.14
C GLY A 56 6.19 -11.54 13.51
N GLY A 57 6.98 -11.50 14.58
CA GLY A 57 6.52 -11.16 15.93
C GLY A 57 6.08 -9.71 16.07
N ASP A 58 6.66 -8.83 15.25
CA ASP A 58 6.40 -7.38 15.31
C ASP A 58 5.05 -6.97 14.71
N MET A 59 4.46 -7.80 13.86
CA MET A 59 3.21 -7.47 13.20
C MET A 59 2.07 -7.25 14.19
N VAL A 60 1.27 -6.22 13.97
CA VAL A 60 0.18 -5.86 14.87
C VAL A 60 -1.16 -6.32 14.28
N LYS A 61 -1.93 -7.05 15.08
CA LYS A 61 -3.30 -7.43 14.74
C LYS A 61 -4.26 -6.30 15.13
N VAL A 62 -4.98 -5.78 14.14
CA VAL A 62 -5.88 -4.64 14.30
C VAL A 62 -7.30 -5.04 13.90
N ALA A 63 -8.28 -4.66 14.71
CA ALA A 63 -9.69 -4.79 14.36
C ALA A 63 -10.06 -3.74 13.31
N ILE A 64 -10.59 -4.16 12.16
CA ILE A 64 -10.83 -3.29 10.99
C ILE A 64 -11.80 -2.15 11.35
N ARG A 65 -12.94 -2.45 12.00
CA ARG A 65 -13.98 -1.45 12.29
C ARG A 65 -13.63 -0.47 13.41
N THR A 66 -13.00 -0.96 14.47
CA THR A 66 -12.75 -0.16 15.68
C THR A 66 -11.35 0.39 15.76
N LEU A 67 -10.42 -0.12 14.92
CA LEU A 67 -8.99 0.16 14.92
C LEU A 67 -8.30 -0.19 16.25
N THR A 68 -8.97 -0.98 17.09
CA THR A 68 -8.40 -1.48 18.35
C THR A 68 -7.38 -2.59 18.09
N TYR A 69 -6.37 -2.64 18.93
CA TYR A 69 -5.29 -3.63 18.91
C TYR A 69 -4.88 -3.97 20.35
N GLY A 70 -4.19 -5.10 20.54
CA GLY A 70 -3.71 -5.54 21.85
C GLY A 70 -2.45 -4.82 22.31
N ASP A 71 -1.92 -5.24 23.44
CA ASP A 71 -0.63 -4.79 23.98
C ASP A 71 0.52 -5.23 23.05
N GLY A 72 1.64 -4.48 23.11
CA GLY A 72 2.82 -4.73 22.29
C GLY A 72 3.15 -3.58 21.34
N ASN A 73 3.59 -3.90 20.14
CA ASN A 73 3.95 -2.89 19.15
C ASN A 73 2.77 -2.00 18.75
N VAL A 74 3.06 -0.72 18.52
CA VAL A 74 2.08 0.24 18.00
C VAL A 74 1.94 0.03 16.49
N PRO A 75 0.74 -0.16 15.95
CA PRO A 75 0.53 -0.33 14.51
C PRO A 75 0.85 0.96 13.75
N THR A 76 1.12 0.84 12.45
CA THR A 76 1.27 2.01 11.57
C THR A 76 0.19 3.07 11.81
N THR A 77 0.57 4.33 11.75
CA THR A 77 -0.36 5.46 11.88
C THR A 77 -1.43 5.46 10.78
N GLU A 78 -1.18 4.76 9.67
CA GLU A 78 -2.06 4.64 8.52
C GLU A 78 -2.99 3.43 8.57
N LYS A 79 -3.06 2.71 9.71
CA LYS A 79 -4.01 1.60 9.88
C LYS A 79 -5.47 1.95 9.51
N GLY A 80 -5.88 3.21 9.71
CA GLY A 80 -7.21 3.69 9.34
C GLY A 80 -7.43 3.74 7.83
N LEU A 81 -6.38 4.03 7.05
CA LEU A 81 -6.43 3.99 5.58
C LEU A 81 -6.61 2.55 5.09
N HIS A 82 -5.80 1.62 5.58
CA HIS A 82 -5.91 0.20 5.24
C HIS A 82 -7.28 -0.37 5.63
N ALA A 83 -7.73 -0.08 6.84
CA ALA A 83 -9.04 -0.51 7.33
C ALA A 83 -10.18 -0.01 6.43
N GLY A 84 -10.17 1.27 6.05
CA GLY A 84 -11.19 1.84 5.18
C GLY A 84 -11.23 1.22 3.79
N ILE A 85 -10.08 0.86 3.23
CA ILE A 85 -10.01 0.10 1.96
C ILE A 85 -10.60 -1.30 2.16
N TYR A 86 -10.23 -2.01 3.22
CA TYR A 86 -10.78 -3.32 3.51
C TYR A 86 -12.29 -3.29 3.78
N GLU A 87 -12.82 -2.25 4.39
CA GLU A 87 -14.27 -2.10 4.59
C GLU A 87 -15.02 -1.88 3.28
N SER A 88 -14.41 -1.16 2.33
CA SER A 88 -15.03 -0.83 1.04
C SER A 88 -14.90 -1.95 -0.01
N ARG A 89 -13.87 -2.82 0.10
CA ARG A 89 -13.49 -3.81 -0.91
C ARG A 89 -13.19 -5.18 -0.25
N SER A 90 -14.15 -6.09 -0.31
CA SER A 90 -14.00 -7.45 0.27
C SER A 90 -13.07 -8.38 -0.52
N ASP A 91 -12.81 -8.08 -1.77
CA ASP A 91 -11.92 -8.80 -2.66
C ASP A 91 -10.44 -8.54 -2.40
N ILE A 92 -10.09 -7.44 -1.71
CA ILE A 92 -8.70 -7.10 -1.37
C ILE A 92 -8.26 -7.92 -0.15
N GLY A 93 -7.17 -8.69 -0.32
CA GLY A 93 -6.53 -9.48 0.72
C GLY A 93 -5.25 -8.85 1.28
N SER A 94 -4.56 -8.01 0.49
CA SER A 94 -3.32 -7.36 0.92
C SER A 94 -3.20 -5.95 0.35
N ILE A 95 -2.53 -5.07 1.10
CA ILE A 95 -2.29 -3.68 0.74
C ILE A 95 -0.82 -3.37 0.99
N ILE A 96 -0.19 -2.72 0.02
CA ILE A 96 1.16 -2.15 0.11
C ILE A 96 1.05 -0.64 -0.12
N HIS A 97 1.56 0.14 0.83
CA HIS A 97 1.71 1.58 0.70
C HIS A 97 3.20 1.93 0.64
N THR A 98 3.59 2.74 -0.34
CA THR A 98 4.98 3.17 -0.54
C THR A 98 5.09 4.65 -0.86
N HIS A 99 6.29 5.19 -0.62
CA HIS A 99 6.71 6.51 -1.07
C HIS A 99 7.80 6.36 -2.14
N SER A 100 7.54 5.50 -3.14
CA SER A 100 8.49 5.18 -4.19
C SER A 100 8.77 6.39 -5.09
N LYS A 101 9.95 6.38 -5.71
CA LYS A 101 10.56 7.56 -6.35
C LYS A 101 9.67 8.21 -7.41
N TYR A 102 9.24 7.43 -8.38
CA TYR A 102 8.55 7.98 -9.56
C TYR A 102 7.07 8.26 -9.30
N CYS A 103 6.37 7.40 -8.57
CA CYS A 103 5.00 7.67 -8.14
C CYS A 103 4.91 8.90 -7.22
N SER A 104 5.93 9.17 -6.38
CA SER A 104 5.98 10.36 -5.54
C SER A 104 6.07 11.66 -6.34
N ILE A 105 6.63 11.65 -7.56
CA ILE A 105 6.63 12.82 -8.45
C ILE A 105 5.19 13.18 -8.86
N PHE A 106 4.37 12.18 -9.24
CA PHE A 106 2.97 12.38 -9.56
C PHE A 106 2.15 12.80 -8.34
N ALA A 107 2.45 12.21 -7.17
CA ALA A 107 1.84 12.60 -5.90
C ALA A 107 2.10 14.08 -5.58
N ALA A 108 3.34 14.55 -5.74
CA ALA A 108 3.72 15.95 -5.53
C ALA A 108 3.10 16.88 -6.58
N ALA A 109 3.08 16.45 -7.85
CA ALA A 109 2.46 17.20 -8.95
C ALA A 109 0.93 17.23 -8.87
N ARG A 110 0.32 16.38 -8.04
CA ARG A 110 -1.14 16.18 -7.91
C ARG A 110 -1.81 15.86 -9.25
N LYS A 111 -1.17 15.01 -10.04
CA LYS A 111 -1.67 14.61 -11.36
C LYS A 111 -1.87 13.10 -11.43
N PRO A 112 -2.93 12.62 -12.09
CA PRO A 112 -3.06 11.23 -12.42
C PRO A 112 -1.95 10.83 -13.41
N LEU A 113 -1.65 9.54 -13.48
CA LEU A 113 -0.63 8.97 -14.34
C LEU A 113 -1.29 8.21 -15.50
N GLN A 114 -1.10 8.69 -16.72
CA GLN A 114 -1.43 7.93 -17.93
C GLN A 114 -0.38 6.83 -18.15
N VAL A 115 -0.81 5.59 -18.22
CA VAL A 115 0.06 4.45 -18.48
C VAL A 115 0.29 4.35 -19.98
N LEU A 116 1.55 4.33 -20.39
CA LEU A 116 1.94 4.33 -21.82
C LEU A 116 2.16 2.92 -22.38
N ASP A 117 2.45 1.98 -21.53
CA ASP A 117 2.78 0.59 -21.85
C ASP A 117 1.53 -0.29 -21.70
N GLU A 118 1.17 -1.04 -22.75
CA GLU A 118 -0.03 -1.87 -22.79
C GLU A 118 0.01 -3.04 -21.77
N GLU A 119 1.18 -3.62 -21.52
CA GLU A 119 1.32 -4.72 -20.55
C GLU A 119 1.16 -4.20 -19.10
N LEU A 120 1.72 -3.03 -18.81
CA LEU A 120 1.49 -2.38 -17.52
C LEU A 120 0.04 -1.93 -17.36
N ALA A 121 -0.61 -1.46 -18.43
CA ALA A 121 -2.02 -1.07 -18.42
C ALA A 121 -2.96 -2.24 -18.12
N LYS A 122 -2.62 -3.47 -18.49
CA LYS A 122 -3.39 -4.68 -18.11
C LYS A 122 -3.38 -4.93 -16.60
N ILE A 123 -2.33 -4.49 -15.89
CA ILE A 123 -2.16 -4.67 -14.46
C ILE A 123 -2.78 -3.51 -13.68
N THR A 124 -2.52 -2.27 -14.12
CA THR A 124 -2.83 -1.05 -13.37
C THR A 124 -4.05 -0.30 -13.87
N GLY A 125 -4.53 -0.63 -15.08
CA GLY A 125 -5.44 0.21 -15.86
C GLY A 125 -4.68 1.25 -16.69
N GLU A 126 -5.34 1.82 -17.70
CA GLU A 126 -4.76 2.85 -18.59
C GLU A 126 -4.49 4.17 -17.88
N LEU A 127 -5.18 4.45 -16.78
CA LEU A 127 -5.05 5.66 -15.98
C LEU A 127 -5.00 5.29 -14.49
N ILE A 128 -3.87 5.62 -13.84
CA ILE A 128 -3.74 5.52 -12.39
C ILE A 128 -4.24 6.83 -11.79
N TYR A 129 -5.35 6.75 -11.05
CA TYR A 129 -6.01 7.89 -10.45
C TYR A 129 -5.22 8.43 -9.25
N ILE A 130 -5.48 9.69 -8.90
CA ILE A 130 -4.91 10.35 -7.72
C ILE A 130 -6.03 10.79 -6.78
N SER A 131 -5.81 10.61 -5.48
CA SER A 131 -6.75 11.08 -4.47
C SER A 131 -6.67 12.60 -4.26
N ASP A 132 -7.74 13.22 -3.82
CA ASP A 132 -7.69 14.56 -3.27
C ASP A 132 -6.80 14.60 -2.03
N TYR A 133 -6.11 15.73 -1.82
CA TYR A 133 -5.25 15.93 -0.66
C TYR A 133 -6.04 15.96 0.66
N ALA A 134 -5.47 15.31 1.66
CA ALA A 134 -5.84 15.44 3.07
C ALA A 134 -4.63 15.08 3.94
N PHE A 135 -4.64 15.47 5.21
CA PHE A 135 -3.57 15.13 6.16
C PHE A 135 -3.47 13.62 6.36
N ALA A 136 -2.21 13.11 6.43
CA ALA A 136 -1.92 11.71 6.72
C ALA A 136 -2.62 11.25 8.01
N GLY A 137 -3.11 10.00 8.03
CA GLY A 137 -3.84 9.43 9.16
C GLY A 137 -5.27 9.95 9.36
N SER A 138 -5.73 10.94 8.59
CA SER A 138 -7.07 11.50 8.74
C SER A 138 -8.15 10.63 8.07
N ARG A 139 -9.36 10.63 8.66
CA ARG A 139 -10.55 10.02 8.04
C ARG A 139 -10.88 10.61 6.66
N LYS A 140 -10.53 11.90 6.43
CA LYS A 140 -10.71 12.55 5.13
C LYS A 140 -9.79 11.93 4.09
N LEU A 141 -8.52 11.68 4.42
CA LEU A 141 -7.59 10.98 3.52
C LEU A 141 -8.13 9.60 3.15
N THR A 142 -8.55 8.81 4.14
CA THR A 142 -9.14 7.49 3.90
C THR A 142 -10.29 7.55 2.89
N ARG A 143 -11.25 8.47 3.08
CA ARG A 143 -12.38 8.64 2.13
C ARG A 143 -11.90 9.04 0.73
N ASN A 144 -10.96 9.95 0.62
CA ASN A 144 -10.43 10.42 -0.65
C ASN A 144 -9.71 9.28 -1.41
N VAL A 145 -8.90 8.49 -0.69
CA VAL A 145 -8.18 7.34 -1.27
C VAL A 145 -9.15 6.24 -1.69
N VAL A 146 -10.12 5.88 -0.86
CA VAL A 146 -11.16 4.89 -1.21
C VAL A 146 -11.93 5.32 -2.46
N LYS A 147 -12.28 6.62 -2.58
CA LYS A 147 -12.93 7.18 -3.77
C LYS A 147 -12.04 7.08 -5.02
N ALA A 148 -10.75 7.44 -4.91
CA ALA A 148 -9.81 7.41 -6.02
C ALA A 148 -9.47 5.97 -6.44
N LEU A 149 -9.37 5.05 -5.48
CA LEU A 149 -9.16 3.63 -5.73
C LEU A 149 -10.35 3.02 -6.48
N GLY A 150 -11.58 3.25 -6.00
CA GLY A 150 -12.78 2.65 -6.62
C GLY A 150 -12.67 1.13 -6.71
N ASP A 151 -12.83 0.60 -7.92
CA ASP A 151 -12.68 -0.81 -8.28
C ASP A 151 -11.27 -1.21 -8.77
N ARG A 152 -10.33 -0.26 -8.77
CA ARG A 152 -8.96 -0.42 -9.28
C ARG A 152 -8.05 -1.14 -8.29
N SER A 153 -6.88 -1.54 -8.80
CA SER A 153 -5.86 -2.22 -7.99
C SER A 153 -4.89 -1.26 -7.30
N GLY A 154 -4.90 0.03 -7.63
CA GLY A 154 -4.04 1.02 -6.99
C GLY A 154 -4.41 2.46 -7.33
N CYS A 155 -3.88 3.40 -6.54
CA CYS A 155 -3.97 4.82 -6.82
C CYS A 155 -2.81 5.59 -6.20
N ILE A 156 -2.57 6.81 -6.69
CA ILE A 156 -1.62 7.77 -6.14
C ILE A 156 -2.32 8.58 -5.05
N ILE A 157 -1.59 8.91 -3.99
CA ILE A 157 -2.07 9.73 -2.87
C ILE A 157 -1.41 11.10 -2.95
N SER A 158 -2.21 12.16 -3.17
CA SER A 158 -1.70 13.54 -3.32
C SER A 158 -0.76 13.95 -2.18
N ASN A 159 0.45 14.43 -2.53
CA ASN A 159 1.52 14.87 -1.63
C ASN A 159 1.95 13.81 -0.61
N HIS A 160 1.83 12.52 -0.95
CA HIS A 160 2.11 11.48 0.01
C HIS A 160 2.89 10.31 -0.64
N GLY A 161 2.25 9.53 -1.49
CA GLY A 161 2.83 8.34 -2.10
C GLY A 161 1.82 7.61 -2.96
N MET A 162 1.85 6.28 -2.92
CA MET A 162 0.87 5.44 -3.62
C MET A 162 0.36 4.29 -2.75
N ILE A 163 -0.76 3.71 -3.14
CA ILE A 163 -1.29 2.47 -2.57
C ILE A 163 -1.51 1.44 -3.67
N ALA A 164 -1.11 0.20 -3.41
CA ALA A 164 -1.34 -0.96 -4.26
C ALA A 164 -2.11 -2.03 -3.48
N CYS A 165 -3.14 -2.61 -4.09
CA CYS A 165 -4.07 -3.54 -3.47
C CYS A 165 -4.17 -4.81 -4.31
N GLY A 166 -4.02 -5.97 -3.70
CA GLY A 166 -4.14 -7.27 -4.37
C GLY A 166 -4.91 -8.28 -3.52
N LYS A 167 -5.23 -9.42 -4.11
CA LYS A 167 -5.82 -10.55 -3.37
C LYS A 167 -4.85 -11.16 -2.36
N ASP A 168 -3.54 -11.00 -2.61
CA ASP A 168 -2.44 -11.44 -1.75
C ASP A 168 -1.25 -10.48 -1.86
N LEU A 169 -0.20 -10.71 -1.06
CA LEU A 169 1.01 -9.88 -1.03
C LEU A 169 1.77 -9.90 -2.36
N LYS A 170 1.72 -11.04 -3.07
CA LYS A 170 2.40 -11.15 -4.36
C LYS A 170 1.75 -10.21 -5.39
N GLU A 171 0.43 -10.28 -5.52
CA GLU A 171 -0.30 -9.43 -6.45
C GLU A 171 -0.18 -7.96 -6.08
N ALA A 172 -0.28 -7.61 -4.78
CA ALA A 172 -0.08 -6.24 -4.33
C ALA A 172 1.33 -5.70 -4.67
N LEU A 173 2.38 -6.53 -4.57
CA LEU A 173 3.73 -6.16 -4.97
C LEU A 173 3.86 -6.01 -6.49
N ASP A 174 3.29 -6.93 -7.26
CA ASP A 174 3.33 -6.86 -8.73
C ASP A 174 2.66 -5.55 -9.22
N ILE A 175 1.54 -5.18 -8.62
CA ILE A 175 0.84 -3.91 -8.90
C ILE A 175 1.70 -2.70 -8.49
N CYS A 176 2.32 -2.75 -7.31
CA CYS A 176 3.21 -1.70 -6.83
C CYS A 176 4.37 -1.45 -7.81
N LEU A 177 5.01 -2.52 -8.28
CA LEU A 177 6.10 -2.47 -9.27
C LEU A 177 5.61 -1.94 -10.62
N ALA A 178 4.45 -2.39 -11.08
CA ALA A 178 3.86 -1.93 -12.34
C ALA A 178 3.53 -0.43 -12.30
N MET A 179 2.98 0.07 -11.19
CA MET A 179 2.70 1.50 -11.01
C MET A 179 3.98 2.34 -11.02
N GLU A 180 5.02 1.91 -10.30
CA GLU A 180 6.30 2.62 -10.25
C GLU A 180 6.99 2.61 -11.63
N LYS A 181 6.96 1.47 -12.35
CA LYS A 181 7.52 1.36 -13.70
C LYS A 181 6.76 2.21 -14.72
N ALA A 182 5.43 2.25 -14.64
CA ALA A 182 4.63 3.13 -15.49
C ALA A 182 4.95 4.62 -15.26
N ALA A 183 5.18 5.01 -14.00
CA ALA A 183 5.58 6.36 -13.65
C ALA A 183 6.97 6.72 -14.18
N GLU A 184 7.93 5.81 -14.08
CA GLU A 184 9.27 5.94 -14.66
C GLU A 184 9.19 6.17 -16.17
N GLN A 185 8.56 5.26 -16.91
CA GLN A 185 8.43 5.32 -18.37
C GLN A 185 7.75 6.62 -18.85
N TYR A 186 6.71 7.07 -18.13
CA TYR A 186 6.04 8.33 -18.46
C TYR A 186 6.97 9.53 -18.33
N ILE A 187 7.79 9.56 -17.28
CA ILE A 187 8.74 10.66 -17.05
C ILE A 187 9.85 10.63 -18.10
N GLU A 188 10.45 9.46 -18.35
CA GLU A 188 11.51 9.29 -19.35
C GLU A 188 11.05 9.71 -20.75
N ALA A 189 9.84 9.33 -21.16
CA ALA A 189 9.29 9.71 -22.46
C ALA A 189 9.11 11.24 -22.64
N ARG A 190 9.17 12.03 -21.56
CA ARG A 190 9.04 13.50 -21.60
C ARG A 190 10.35 14.26 -21.40
N ILE A 191 11.34 13.64 -20.79
CA ILE A 191 12.67 14.24 -20.62
C ILE A 191 13.51 14.04 -21.89
N SER A 192 13.24 12.95 -22.65
CA SER A 192 13.96 12.61 -23.88
C SER A 192 13.51 13.39 -25.12
N LYS A 193 12.65 14.40 -24.94
CA LYS A 193 12.21 15.36 -25.97
C LYS A 193 12.80 16.73 -25.73
#